data_b5e907b02ac459b0f2779ea13f1968ce
#
_entry.id   b5e907b02ac459b0f2779ea13f1968ce
#
_cell.length_a   1.000
_cell.length_b   1.000
_cell.length_c   1.000
_cell.angle_alpha   90.00
_cell.angle_beta   90.00
_cell.angle_gamma   90.00
#
_symmetry.space_group_name_H-M   'P 1'
#
loop_
_entity.id
_entity.type
_entity.pdbx_description
1 polymer ?
#
loop_
_entity_poly.entity_id
_entity_poly.type
_entity_poly.pdbx_seq_one_letter_code
_entity_poly.pdbx_strand_id
1 'polypeptide(L)'
;MNALEKLKEGNRFCVLHGDAARRECTAKNGQHPYAIVICCSDSRVIPEQIFHAGIGDLFVIRVAGNVLDGQQLGSIEYAAEHLGCKCVLMLGHTGCGAVAAALSGHADGFVSLITDEIRAAIGMETDPGTVCRKNVLHGVERIRNAFPHAGLTVIGAVYDIASGAVEWL
;
A
#
# COMPACT_ATOMS: atom_id res chain seq x y z
N MET A 1 0.19 -26.17 15.97
CA MET A 1 -0.84 -25.14 15.71
C MET A 1 -0.89 -24.87 14.23
N ASN A 2 -2.04 -25.07 13.58
CA ASN A 2 -2.24 -24.74 12.17
C ASN A 2 -2.51 -23.22 11.99
N ALA A 3 -2.59 -22.76 10.72
CA ALA A 3 -2.74 -21.33 10.43
C ALA A 3 -4.06 -20.75 11.00
N LEU A 4 -5.16 -21.49 10.92
CA LEU A 4 -6.46 -21.05 11.46
C LEU A 4 -6.41 -20.90 12.99
N GLU A 5 -5.76 -21.83 13.68
CA GLU A 5 -5.59 -21.75 15.15
C GLU A 5 -4.76 -20.55 15.55
N LYS A 6 -3.67 -20.25 14.81
CA LYS A 6 -2.86 -19.02 15.02
C LYS A 6 -3.69 -17.75 14.86
N LEU A 7 -4.54 -17.67 13.83
CA LEU A 7 -5.42 -16.52 13.62
C LEU A 7 -6.42 -16.34 14.76
N LYS A 8 -7.05 -17.43 15.22
CA LYS A 8 -8.01 -17.39 16.34
C LYS A 8 -7.35 -16.95 17.64
N GLU A 9 -6.16 -17.47 17.93
CA GLU A 9 -5.41 -17.09 19.13
C GLU A 9 -4.94 -15.64 19.08
N GLY A 10 -4.38 -15.21 17.92
CA GLY A 10 -4.00 -13.82 17.70
C GLY A 10 -5.17 -12.84 17.86
N ASN A 11 -6.37 -13.20 17.38
CA ASN A 11 -7.56 -12.38 17.58
C ASN A 11 -7.95 -12.30 19.07
N ARG A 12 -7.93 -13.42 19.81
CA ARG A 12 -8.19 -13.40 21.27
C ARG A 12 -7.20 -12.50 22.01
N PHE A 13 -5.92 -12.60 21.65
CA PHE A 13 -4.89 -11.72 22.21
C PHE A 13 -5.18 -10.24 21.92
N CYS A 14 -5.51 -9.92 20.67
CA CYS A 14 -5.86 -8.57 20.24
C CYS A 14 -7.08 -8.01 21.01
N VAL A 15 -8.10 -8.83 21.25
CA VAL A 15 -9.29 -8.43 22.02
C VAL A 15 -8.91 -8.08 23.46
N LEU A 16 -8.03 -8.87 24.09
CA LEU A 16 -7.67 -8.72 25.50
C LEU A 16 -6.63 -7.61 25.74
N HIS A 17 -5.69 -7.43 24.80
CA HIS A 17 -4.50 -6.58 25.00
C HIS A 17 -4.36 -5.43 23.99
N GLY A 18 -5.19 -5.39 22.95
CA GLY A 18 -5.18 -4.31 21.96
C GLY A 18 -5.88 -3.05 22.47
N ASP A 19 -5.80 -1.98 21.70
CA ASP A 19 -6.40 -0.68 22.02
C ASP A 19 -7.94 -0.72 21.96
N ALA A 20 -8.55 -1.14 23.06
CA ALA A 20 -10.01 -1.24 23.20
C ALA A 20 -10.70 0.12 23.11
N ALA A 21 -10.10 1.15 23.72
CA ALA A 21 -10.65 2.50 23.74
C ALA A 21 -10.69 3.10 22.33
N ARG A 22 -9.62 2.91 21.56
CA ARG A 22 -9.57 3.37 20.17
C ARG A 22 -10.58 2.63 19.26
N ARG A 23 -10.68 1.29 19.42
CA ARG A 23 -11.70 0.50 18.69
C ARG A 23 -13.12 1.00 18.98
N GLU A 24 -13.45 1.22 20.26
CA GLU A 24 -14.77 1.70 20.65
C GLU A 24 -15.03 3.11 20.10
N CYS A 25 -14.06 4.00 20.17
CA CYS A 25 -14.15 5.35 19.63
C CYS A 25 -14.42 5.34 18.14
N THR A 26 -13.61 4.60 17.35
CA THR A 26 -13.76 4.54 15.90
C THR A 26 -15.03 3.79 15.46
N ALA A 27 -15.49 2.80 16.23
CA ALA A 27 -16.76 2.13 15.97
C ALA A 27 -17.98 3.08 16.11
N LYS A 28 -17.92 4.03 17.05
CA LYS A 28 -18.99 5.01 17.27
C LYS A 28 -18.94 6.19 16.29
N ASN A 29 -17.74 6.68 15.99
CA ASN A 29 -17.54 7.93 15.28
C ASN A 29 -17.10 7.75 13.82
N GLY A 30 -16.90 6.52 13.35
CA GLY A 30 -16.34 6.24 12.04
C GLY A 30 -14.82 6.39 11.99
N GLN A 31 -14.26 6.24 10.78
CA GLN A 31 -12.85 6.43 10.50
C GLN A 31 -12.59 7.83 9.93
N HIS A 32 -11.47 8.44 10.32
CA HIS A 32 -11.03 9.74 9.83
C HIS A 32 -9.54 9.67 9.47
N PRO A 33 -9.19 8.95 8.39
CA PRO A 33 -7.81 8.76 8.01
C PRO A 33 -7.18 10.08 7.56
N TYR A 34 -5.96 10.36 8.04
CA TYR A 34 -5.20 11.53 7.58
C TYR A 34 -4.45 11.27 6.26
N ALA A 35 -4.24 10.00 5.89
CA ALA A 35 -3.59 9.62 4.64
C ALA A 35 -4.16 8.32 4.05
N ILE A 36 -4.18 8.26 2.72
CA ILE A 36 -4.38 7.04 1.93
C ILE A 36 -3.00 6.48 1.62
N VAL A 37 -2.74 5.23 1.97
CA VAL A 37 -1.46 4.57 1.70
C VAL A 37 -1.69 3.38 0.77
N ILE A 38 -1.13 3.45 -0.44
CA ILE A 38 -1.11 2.33 -1.38
C ILE A 38 0.23 1.62 -1.24
N CYS A 39 0.23 0.34 -0.86
CA CYS A 39 1.46 -0.40 -0.64
C CYS A 39 1.38 -1.87 -1.07
N CYS A 40 2.53 -2.54 -1.04
CA CYS A 40 2.60 -3.97 -1.35
C CYS A 40 1.88 -4.81 -0.28
N SER A 41 1.34 -5.97 -0.73
CA SER A 41 0.81 -7.02 0.16
C SER A 41 1.90 -7.80 0.91
N ASP A 42 3.18 -7.49 0.70
CA ASP A 42 4.30 -8.11 1.40
C ASP A 42 4.10 -8.02 2.92
N SER A 43 4.17 -9.14 3.61
CA SER A 43 3.88 -9.25 5.05
C SER A 43 4.81 -8.44 5.95
N ARG A 44 5.95 -7.99 5.42
CA ARG A 44 6.93 -7.14 6.12
C ARG A 44 6.60 -5.64 6.00
N VAL A 45 5.68 -5.27 5.11
CA VAL A 45 5.25 -3.89 4.88
C VAL A 45 3.94 -3.66 5.62
N ILE A 46 3.99 -3.01 6.77
CA ILE A 46 2.84 -2.76 7.64
C ILE A 46 2.78 -1.24 7.86
N PRO A 47 1.98 -0.50 7.05
CA PRO A 47 1.95 0.97 7.10
C PRO A 47 1.71 1.54 8.49
N GLU A 48 0.83 0.91 9.28
CA GLU A 48 0.53 1.37 10.63
C GLU A 48 1.76 1.30 11.56
N GLN A 49 2.64 0.31 11.35
CA GLN A 49 3.89 0.22 12.12
C GLN A 49 4.97 1.17 11.55
N ILE A 50 5.07 1.28 10.22
CA ILE A 50 6.06 2.14 9.55
C ILE A 50 5.86 3.61 9.95
N PHE A 51 4.61 4.06 10.02
CA PHE A 51 4.26 5.45 10.30
C PHE A 51 3.76 5.70 11.73
N HIS A 52 3.88 4.70 12.61
CA HIS A 52 3.41 4.77 14.00
C HIS A 52 1.95 5.26 14.10
N ALA A 53 1.09 4.71 13.24
CA ALA A 53 -0.32 5.06 13.15
C ALA A 53 -1.20 4.09 13.94
N GLY A 54 -2.30 4.60 14.47
CA GLY A 54 -3.30 3.82 15.20
C GLY A 54 -4.48 3.38 14.33
N ILE A 55 -5.44 2.69 14.97
CA ILE A 55 -6.68 2.26 14.31
C ILE A 55 -7.45 3.49 13.80
N GLY A 56 -7.78 3.52 12.51
CA GLY A 56 -8.55 4.58 11.87
C GLY A 56 -7.74 5.77 11.36
N ASP A 57 -6.40 5.77 11.54
CA ASP A 57 -5.52 6.86 11.13
C ASP A 57 -5.14 6.80 9.65
N LEU A 58 -5.03 5.60 9.08
CA LEU A 58 -4.66 5.38 7.68
C LEU A 58 -5.77 4.64 6.94
N PHE A 59 -5.99 5.03 5.69
CA PHE A 59 -6.78 4.25 4.74
C PHE A 59 -5.81 3.46 3.85
N VAL A 60 -5.67 2.15 4.14
CA VAL A 60 -4.62 1.34 3.52
C VAL A 60 -5.17 0.48 2.40
N ILE A 61 -4.57 0.60 1.22
CA ILE A 61 -4.85 -0.21 0.03
C ILE A 61 -3.62 -1.08 -0.25
N ARG A 62 -3.79 -2.41 -0.23
CA ARG A 62 -2.68 -3.35 -0.40
C ARG A 62 -2.89 -4.25 -1.59
N VAL A 63 -1.88 -4.30 -2.46
CA VAL A 63 -1.82 -5.20 -3.61
C VAL A 63 -0.36 -5.57 -3.89
N ALA A 64 -0.07 -6.79 -4.34
CA ALA A 64 1.30 -7.20 -4.63
C ALA A 64 1.94 -6.22 -5.64
N GLY A 65 3.18 -5.78 -5.34
CA GLY A 65 3.89 -4.81 -6.17
C GLY A 65 3.32 -3.39 -6.16
N ASN A 66 2.42 -3.07 -5.24
CA ASN A 66 1.75 -1.76 -5.14
C ASN A 66 1.22 -1.21 -6.49
N VAL A 67 0.78 -2.09 -7.40
CA VAL A 67 0.21 -1.71 -8.70
C VAL A 67 -1.19 -1.12 -8.53
N LEU A 68 -1.71 -0.46 -9.57
CA LEU A 68 -3.03 0.13 -9.56
C LEU A 68 -3.92 -0.48 -10.66
N ASP A 69 -5.17 -0.73 -10.33
CA ASP A 69 -6.24 -0.99 -11.30
C ASP A 69 -7.49 -0.19 -10.93
N GLY A 70 -8.61 -0.46 -11.58
CA GLY A 70 -9.86 0.26 -11.32
C GLY A 70 -10.37 0.14 -9.88
N GLN A 71 -10.08 -0.96 -9.18
CA GLN A 71 -10.55 -1.17 -7.81
C GLN A 71 -9.73 -0.35 -6.80
N GLN A 72 -8.40 -0.28 -6.98
CA GLN A 72 -7.56 0.59 -6.15
C GLN A 72 -7.88 2.07 -6.39
N LEU A 73 -8.08 2.47 -7.66
CA LEU A 73 -8.50 3.84 -7.98
C LEU A 73 -9.87 4.17 -7.36
N GLY A 74 -10.86 3.28 -7.45
CA GLY A 74 -12.16 3.46 -6.79
C GLY A 74 -12.05 3.56 -5.27
N SER A 75 -11.10 2.85 -4.64
CA SER A 75 -10.84 2.95 -3.21
C SER A 75 -10.21 4.30 -2.83
N ILE A 76 -9.32 4.84 -3.67
CA ILE A 76 -8.75 6.19 -3.49
C ILE A 76 -9.86 7.24 -3.59
N GLU A 77 -10.71 7.15 -4.62
CA GLU A 77 -11.85 8.05 -4.81
C GLU A 77 -12.79 8.05 -3.60
N TYR A 78 -13.15 6.85 -3.13
CA TYR A 78 -13.97 6.70 -1.93
C TYR A 78 -13.38 7.44 -0.71
N ALA A 79 -12.10 7.22 -0.43
CA ALA A 79 -11.45 7.85 0.72
C ALA A 79 -11.32 9.38 0.53
N ALA A 80 -11.05 9.83 -0.70
CA ALA A 80 -10.92 11.25 -1.01
C ALA A 80 -12.24 12.02 -0.93
N GLU A 81 -13.35 11.42 -1.40
CA GLU A 81 -14.65 12.09 -1.50
C GLU A 81 -15.52 11.87 -0.28
N HIS A 82 -15.58 10.63 0.25
CA HIS A 82 -16.48 10.31 1.35
C HIS A 82 -15.83 10.44 2.73
N LEU A 83 -14.50 10.31 2.83
CA LEU A 83 -13.78 10.46 4.11
C LEU A 83 -12.99 11.79 4.17
N GLY A 84 -12.95 12.56 3.09
CA GLY A 84 -12.24 13.84 3.03
C GLY A 84 -10.70 13.72 3.08
N CYS A 85 -10.16 12.53 2.85
CA CYS A 85 -8.72 12.29 2.92
C CYS A 85 -8.03 12.79 1.64
N LYS A 86 -7.15 13.79 1.74
CA LYS A 86 -6.52 14.44 0.58
C LYS A 86 -5.04 14.11 0.40
N CYS A 87 -4.40 13.45 1.36
CA CYS A 87 -3.02 13.01 1.25
C CYS A 87 -2.97 11.54 0.76
N VAL A 88 -2.27 11.29 -0.34
CA VAL A 88 -2.11 9.97 -0.94
C VAL A 88 -0.62 9.62 -1.02
N LEU A 89 -0.24 8.51 -0.41
CA LEU A 89 1.11 7.98 -0.43
C LEU A 89 1.17 6.70 -1.26
N MET A 90 1.96 6.71 -2.32
CA MET A 90 2.34 5.53 -3.08
C MET A 90 3.63 4.96 -2.51
N LEU A 91 3.55 3.85 -1.77
CA LEU A 91 4.66 3.28 -1.02
C LEU A 91 5.16 1.98 -1.66
N GLY A 92 6.33 2.04 -2.30
CA GLY A 92 7.11 0.87 -2.69
C GLY A 92 7.98 0.36 -1.54
N HIS A 93 8.72 -0.72 -1.77
CA HIS A 93 9.67 -1.24 -0.78
C HIS A 93 10.82 -1.99 -1.43
N THR A 94 11.97 -2.06 -0.75
CA THR A 94 13.14 -2.84 -1.18
C THR A 94 12.83 -4.35 -1.13
N GLY A 95 13.43 -5.12 -2.05
CA GLY A 95 13.27 -6.58 -2.08
C GLY A 95 11.85 -7.06 -2.41
N CYS A 96 11.11 -6.31 -3.23
CA CYS A 96 9.75 -6.67 -3.64
C CYS A 96 9.74 -7.89 -4.57
N GLY A 97 8.99 -8.94 -4.18
CA GLY A 97 8.87 -10.16 -4.98
C GLY A 97 8.17 -9.94 -6.33
N ALA A 98 7.21 -9.02 -6.41
CA ALA A 98 6.54 -8.68 -7.67
C ALA A 98 7.49 -7.95 -8.65
N VAL A 99 8.37 -7.08 -8.15
CA VAL A 99 9.43 -6.44 -8.95
C VAL A 99 10.39 -7.51 -9.47
N ALA A 100 10.83 -8.43 -8.63
CA ALA A 100 11.71 -9.53 -9.04
C ALA A 100 11.05 -10.43 -10.11
N ALA A 101 9.76 -10.75 -9.97
CA ALA A 101 9.00 -11.50 -10.95
C ALA A 101 8.86 -10.75 -12.28
N ALA A 102 8.61 -9.44 -12.24
CA ALA A 102 8.55 -8.62 -13.45
C ALA A 102 9.88 -8.60 -14.22
N LEU A 103 11.01 -8.53 -13.49
CA LEU A 103 12.37 -8.55 -14.07
C LEU A 103 12.76 -9.93 -14.62
N SER A 104 12.33 -11.02 -13.98
CA SER A 104 12.67 -12.37 -14.43
C SER A 104 11.98 -12.79 -15.73
N GLY A 105 10.94 -12.08 -16.14
CA GLY A 105 10.16 -12.41 -17.32
C GLY A 105 9.17 -13.57 -17.13
N HIS A 106 9.16 -14.21 -15.97
CA HIS A 106 8.29 -15.35 -15.67
C HIS A 106 7.10 -14.91 -14.85
N ALA A 107 5.91 -14.93 -15.46
CA ALA A 107 4.66 -14.70 -14.75
C ALA A 107 3.53 -15.42 -15.49
N ASP A 108 2.87 -16.36 -14.81
CA ASP A 108 1.76 -17.12 -15.35
C ASP A 108 0.45 -16.75 -14.63
N GLY A 109 -0.66 -16.99 -15.32
CA GLY A 109 -1.98 -16.77 -14.77
C GLY A 109 -2.21 -15.31 -14.32
N PHE A 110 -2.84 -15.12 -13.17
CA PHE A 110 -3.16 -13.78 -12.66
C PHE A 110 -1.95 -12.97 -12.19
N VAL A 111 -0.80 -13.60 -11.99
CA VAL A 111 0.43 -12.88 -11.63
C VAL A 111 0.90 -11.99 -12.78
N SER A 112 0.60 -12.38 -14.03
CA SER A 112 0.90 -11.56 -15.21
C SER A 112 0.29 -10.16 -15.14
N LEU A 113 -0.93 -10.01 -14.60
CA LEU A 113 -1.58 -8.71 -14.45
C LEU A 113 -0.75 -7.73 -13.62
N ILE A 114 -0.06 -8.25 -12.59
CA ILE A 114 0.82 -7.46 -11.72
C ILE A 114 2.14 -7.15 -12.41
N THR A 115 2.77 -8.16 -13.01
CA THR A 115 4.08 -8.00 -13.62
C THR A 115 4.03 -7.17 -14.90
N ASP A 116 2.94 -7.23 -15.67
CA ASP A 116 2.76 -6.44 -16.88
C ASP A 116 2.58 -4.95 -16.53
N GLU A 117 1.87 -4.65 -15.45
CA GLU A 117 1.73 -3.29 -14.94
C GLU A 117 3.09 -2.71 -14.51
N ILE A 118 3.91 -3.51 -13.80
CA ILE A 118 5.26 -3.09 -13.43
C ILE A 118 6.14 -2.91 -14.67
N ARG A 119 6.09 -3.81 -15.65
CA ARG A 119 6.87 -3.71 -16.91
C ARG A 119 6.49 -2.47 -17.71
N ALA A 120 5.21 -2.11 -17.75
CA ALA A 120 4.77 -0.87 -18.39
C ALA A 120 5.40 0.38 -17.78
N ALA A 121 5.64 0.36 -16.47
CA ALA A 121 6.25 1.46 -15.73
C ALA A 121 7.77 1.60 -15.96
N ILE A 122 8.48 0.49 -16.18
CA ILE A 122 9.94 0.44 -16.08
C ILE A 122 10.67 0.45 -17.41
N GLY A 123 10.01 0.07 -18.51
CA GLY A 123 10.63 -0.07 -19.83
C GLY A 123 11.75 -1.12 -19.80
N MET A 124 12.97 -0.74 -20.19
CA MET A 124 14.14 -1.63 -20.25
C MET A 124 15.02 -1.59 -18.99
N GLU A 125 14.55 -0.99 -17.91
CA GLU A 125 15.30 -0.93 -16.66
C GLU A 125 15.44 -2.31 -16.01
N THR A 126 16.62 -2.61 -15.45
CA THR A 126 16.93 -3.92 -14.87
C THR A 126 17.44 -3.85 -13.42
N ASP A 127 17.84 -2.66 -12.95
CA ASP A 127 18.25 -2.50 -11.55
C ASP A 127 17.02 -2.52 -10.62
N PRO A 128 16.90 -3.48 -9.69
CA PRO A 128 15.71 -3.63 -8.86
C PRO A 128 15.34 -2.40 -8.03
N GLY A 129 16.34 -1.65 -7.56
CA GLY A 129 16.13 -0.41 -6.80
C GLY A 129 15.51 0.69 -7.66
N THR A 130 16.05 0.90 -8.84
CA THR A 130 15.54 1.85 -9.82
C THR A 130 14.15 1.43 -10.33
N VAL A 131 13.93 0.13 -10.56
CA VAL A 131 12.63 -0.42 -10.95
C VAL A 131 11.57 -0.13 -9.89
N CYS A 132 11.91 -0.34 -8.61
CA CYS A 132 11.00 -0.02 -7.52
C CYS A 132 10.60 1.47 -7.52
N ARG A 133 11.56 2.40 -7.66
CA ARG A 133 11.28 3.84 -7.74
C ARG A 133 10.43 4.20 -8.95
N LYS A 134 10.74 3.67 -10.14
CA LYS A 134 9.96 3.91 -11.36
C LYS A 134 8.52 3.43 -11.21
N ASN A 135 8.31 2.25 -10.64
CA ASN A 135 6.98 1.71 -10.37
C ASN A 135 6.18 2.62 -9.42
N VAL A 136 6.81 3.14 -8.36
CA VAL A 136 6.19 4.11 -7.45
C VAL A 136 5.81 5.40 -8.20
N LEU A 137 6.73 5.99 -8.96
CA LEU A 137 6.50 7.23 -9.70
C LEU A 137 5.41 7.06 -10.76
N HIS A 138 5.38 5.92 -11.44
CA HIS A 138 4.31 5.57 -12.37
C HIS A 138 2.94 5.54 -11.67
N GLY A 139 2.86 4.93 -10.49
CA GLY A 139 1.64 4.93 -9.68
C GLY A 139 1.21 6.34 -9.26
N VAL A 140 2.16 7.19 -8.84
CA VAL A 140 1.90 8.60 -8.53
C VAL A 140 1.29 9.33 -9.74
N GLU A 141 1.88 9.16 -10.92
CA GLU A 141 1.39 9.77 -12.15
C GLU A 141 0.00 9.27 -12.53
N ARG A 142 -0.25 7.96 -12.43
CA ARG A 142 -1.59 7.39 -12.67
C ARG A 142 -2.65 7.97 -11.77
N ILE A 143 -2.37 8.14 -10.46
CA ILE A 143 -3.32 8.74 -9.52
C ILE A 143 -3.58 10.21 -9.89
N ARG A 144 -2.53 10.99 -10.18
CA ARG A 144 -2.69 12.39 -10.60
C ARG A 144 -3.53 12.54 -11.87
N ASN A 145 -3.32 11.65 -12.83
CA ASN A 145 -4.06 11.64 -14.10
C ASN A 145 -5.52 11.19 -13.92
N ALA A 146 -5.78 10.24 -13.01
CA ALA A 146 -7.14 9.80 -12.72
C ALA A 146 -7.97 10.86 -11.97
N PHE A 147 -7.32 11.68 -11.13
CA PHE A 147 -7.99 12.65 -10.25
C PHE A 147 -7.45 14.09 -10.39
N PRO A 148 -7.43 14.67 -11.59
CA PRO A 148 -6.76 15.96 -11.85
C PRO A 148 -7.37 17.15 -11.10
N HIS A 149 -8.63 17.03 -10.66
CA HIS A 149 -9.39 18.12 -9.99
C HIS A 149 -9.75 17.81 -8.54
N ALA A 150 -9.31 16.67 -7.99
CA ALA A 150 -9.71 16.23 -6.64
C ALA A 150 -8.96 16.97 -5.49
N GLY A 151 -7.97 17.80 -5.81
CA GLY A 151 -7.13 18.48 -4.82
C GLY A 151 -6.28 17.52 -3.98
N LEU A 152 -5.88 16.39 -4.57
CA LEU A 152 -5.05 15.40 -3.88
C LEU A 152 -3.57 15.83 -3.86
N THR A 153 -2.94 15.69 -2.69
CA THR A 153 -1.48 15.71 -2.57
C THR A 153 -0.98 14.27 -2.72
N VAL A 154 -0.36 13.95 -3.86
CA VAL A 154 0.12 12.60 -4.17
C VAL A 154 1.63 12.54 -4.07
N ILE A 155 2.14 11.68 -3.20
CA ILE A 155 3.55 11.54 -2.84
C ILE A 155 4.00 10.10 -3.14
N GLY A 156 5.22 9.94 -3.64
CA GLY A 156 5.89 8.66 -3.79
C GLY A 156 6.92 8.44 -2.70
N ALA A 157 7.08 7.19 -2.23
CA ALA A 157 8.16 6.83 -1.33
C ALA A 157 8.55 5.35 -1.47
N VAL A 158 9.74 5.02 -0.99
CA VAL A 158 10.24 3.64 -0.92
C VAL A 158 10.66 3.32 0.51
N TYR A 159 10.07 2.28 1.07
CA TYR A 159 10.41 1.74 2.39
C TYR A 159 11.57 0.75 2.27
N ASP A 160 12.62 0.98 3.01
CA ASP A 160 13.71 0.01 3.16
C ASP A 160 13.39 -0.97 4.28
N ILE A 161 13.16 -2.25 3.91
CA ILE A 161 12.76 -3.30 4.86
C ILE A 161 13.84 -3.57 5.91
N ALA A 162 15.11 -3.40 5.57
CA ALA A 162 16.20 -3.74 6.48
C ALA A 162 16.45 -2.66 7.54
N SER A 163 16.43 -1.40 7.13
CA SER A 163 16.69 -0.26 8.03
C SER A 163 15.43 0.30 8.68
N GLY A 164 14.25 0.07 8.09
CA GLY A 164 13.00 0.73 8.49
C GLY A 164 12.87 2.17 8.01
N ALA A 165 13.81 2.68 7.22
CA ALA A 165 13.77 4.03 6.69
C ALA A 165 12.82 4.16 5.49
N VAL A 166 12.27 5.36 5.30
CA VAL A 166 11.45 5.71 4.13
C VAL A 166 12.17 6.80 3.34
N GLU A 167 12.48 6.51 2.07
CA GLU A 167 13.00 7.47 1.10
C GLU A 167 11.81 8.13 0.40
N TRP A 168 11.71 9.44 0.48
CA TRP A 168 10.67 10.23 -0.18
C TRP A 168 11.13 10.63 -1.60
N LEU A 169 10.24 10.50 -2.61
CA LEU A 169 10.54 10.73 -4.03
C LEU A 169 9.92 12.05 -4.55
#